data_fcfea5e237909d09557cca2a29141b44
#
_entry.id   fcfea5e237909d09557cca2a29141b44
#
_cell.length_a   1.000
_cell.length_b   1.000
_cell.length_c   1.000
_cell.angle_alpha   90.00
_cell.angle_beta   90.00
_cell.angle_gamma   90.00
#
_symmetry.space_group_name_H-M   'P 1'
#
loop_
_entity.id
_entity.type
_entity.pdbx_description
1 polymer ?
#
loop_
_entity_poly.entity_id
_entity_poly.type
_entity_poly.pdbx_seq_one_letter_code
_entity_poly.pdbx_strand_id
1 'polypeptide(L)'
;MTQFIKVWILSLIMVFCLATASASRIKDITSVQGVRANQLIGYGLVVGLNGTGEKNNAFSEQTFRTMLNNFGIKVSDSIKPKMKDVAPVVVHAELPPFAKPGQTIDVTVSAIGEAKSLRGGSLVQTFLKGADGQVYAVAQGSLVVSGLGAEGADGSKIVINTPTVGRIANGAIVEREVASSFEFGDTITLNLRRADFSTAQNVVSAINDNFGRNVARALDAISIEVFAPRDQSERVNFLAAVENLEVDIADEAAKIIVNSRTGTIVIGKDVKLHPVAITHGGLTVTVKENIEVYQPNAFAEGESVQVPNSSLKVEEKDTRMFKLETSNSLDDLVRTINRIGLAPGDLMSVLEALEQAGAIEGELVII
;
A
#
# COMPACT_ATOMS: atom_id res chain seq x y z
N MET A 1 28.88 24.51 47.37
CA MET A 1 27.96 23.36 47.21
C MET A 1 26.85 23.66 46.20
N THR A 2 26.26 24.83 46.15
CA THR A 2 25.18 25.23 45.23
C THR A 2 25.58 25.41 43.74
N GLN A 3 26.82 25.75 43.45
CA GLN A 3 27.32 25.89 42.10
C GLN A 3 27.53 24.50 41.42
N PHE A 4 28.03 23.52 42.15
CA PHE A 4 28.21 22.15 41.60
C PHE A 4 26.87 21.49 41.24
N ILE A 5 25.82 21.71 42.03
CA ILE A 5 24.49 21.18 41.77
C ILE A 5 23.88 21.80 40.48
N LYS A 6 24.09 23.08 40.23
CA LYS A 6 23.62 23.75 39.04
C LYS A 6 24.30 23.24 37.76
N VAL A 7 25.60 22.98 37.81
CA VAL A 7 26.35 22.39 36.68
C VAL A 7 25.91 20.98 36.40
N TRP A 8 25.62 20.18 37.43
CA TRP A 8 25.11 18.81 37.28
C TRP A 8 23.69 18.77 36.71
N ILE A 9 22.81 19.68 37.14
CA ILE A 9 21.45 19.80 36.58
C ILE A 9 21.49 20.28 35.12
N LEU A 10 22.38 21.21 34.76
CA LEU A 10 22.54 21.69 33.38
C LEU A 10 23.10 20.58 32.50
N SER A 11 24.04 19.76 32.97
CA SER A 11 24.58 18.59 32.26
C SER A 11 23.52 17.50 32.10
N LEU A 12 22.65 17.29 33.10
CA LEU A 12 21.57 16.29 33.02
C LEU A 12 20.47 16.73 32.04
N ILE A 13 20.17 18.03 31.94
CA ILE A 13 19.22 18.57 30.98
C ILE A 13 19.78 18.52 29.55
N MET A 14 21.09 18.70 29.37
CA MET A 14 21.74 18.61 28.07
C MET A 14 21.77 17.17 27.48
N VAL A 15 21.76 16.14 28.35
CA VAL A 15 21.69 14.73 27.98
C VAL A 15 20.24 14.31 27.60
N PHE A 16 19.21 15.02 28.07
CA PHE A 16 17.81 14.68 27.81
C PHE A 16 17.26 15.30 26.49
N CYS A 17 18.02 16.16 25.82
CA CYS A 17 17.71 16.74 24.50
C CYS A 17 18.31 15.93 23.34
N LEU A 18 18.53 14.63 23.49
CA LEU A 18 18.71 13.73 22.36
C LEU A 18 17.34 13.56 21.71
N ALA A 19 17.07 14.46 20.73
CA ALA A 19 15.96 14.27 19.80
C ALA A 19 16.07 12.83 19.28
N THR A 20 15.05 12.02 19.51
CA THR A 20 14.93 10.70 18.90
C THR A 20 14.76 10.93 17.40
N ALA A 21 15.89 11.02 16.67
CA ALA A 21 15.85 10.89 15.22
C ALA A 21 15.16 9.55 14.93
N SER A 22 14.06 9.59 14.21
CA SER A 22 13.33 8.38 13.84
C SER A 22 14.10 7.70 12.70
N ALA A 23 15.22 7.08 13.04
CA ALA A 23 15.99 6.32 12.09
C ALA A 23 15.22 5.07 11.69
N SER A 24 15.02 4.87 10.41
CA SER A 24 14.40 3.67 9.84
C SER A 24 15.44 2.83 9.13
N ARG A 25 15.30 1.50 9.20
CA ARG A 25 16.22 0.63 8.49
C ARG A 25 15.92 0.65 6.98
N ILE A 26 16.97 0.52 6.17
CA ILE A 26 16.84 0.51 4.71
C ILE A 26 15.78 -0.51 4.25
N LYS A 27 15.73 -1.71 4.80
CA LYS A 27 14.72 -2.74 4.45
C LYS A 27 13.27 -2.33 4.71
N ASP A 28 13.02 -1.41 5.65
CA ASP A 28 11.67 -0.98 5.98
C ASP A 28 11.16 0.06 4.95
N ILE A 29 12.06 0.78 4.30
CA ILE A 29 11.77 1.86 3.36
C ILE A 29 12.05 1.52 1.89
N THR A 30 12.74 0.41 1.61
CA THR A 30 13.10 0.00 0.26
C THR A 30 12.55 -1.37 -0.11
N SER A 31 12.68 -1.71 -1.37
CA SER A 31 12.50 -3.05 -1.93
C SER A 31 13.60 -3.31 -2.96
N VAL A 32 14.03 -4.56 -3.08
CA VAL A 32 15.04 -4.95 -4.07
C VAL A 32 14.39 -5.13 -5.43
N GLN A 33 14.94 -4.48 -6.45
CA GLN A 33 14.44 -4.60 -7.82
C GLN A 33 14.52 -6.04 -8.31
N GLY A 34 13.45 -6.52 -8.96
CA GLY A 34 13.36 -7.89 -9.46
C GLY A 34 12.99 -8.93 -8.41
N VAL A 35 12.95 -8.57 -7.13
CA VAL A 35 12.44 -9.42 -6.05
C VAL A 35 10.96 -9.14 -5.83
N ARG A 36 10.11 -9.88 -6.51
CA ARG A 36 8.66 -9.73 -6.41
C ARG A 36 7.95 -11.08 -6.54
N ALA A 37 6.77 -11.17 -5.98
CA ALA A 37 5.87 -12.27 -6.25
C ALA A 37 5.35 -12.20 -7.70
N ASN A 38 5.26 -13.35 -8.36
CA ASN A 38 4.76 -13.47 -9.73
C ASN A 38 3.39 -14.13 -9.73
N GLN A 39 2.44 -13.52 -10.42
CA GLN A 39 1.10 -14.06 -10.55
C GLN A 39 1.10 -15.20 -11.57
N LEU A 40 0.57 -16.35 -11.17
CA LEU A 40 0.38 -17.50 -12.03
C LEU A 40 -1.11 -17.71 -12.30
N ILE A 41 -1.42 -18.09 -13.53
CA ILE A 41 -2.77 -18.41 -13.96
C ILE A 41 -2.81 -19.77 -14.68
N GLY A 42 -3.84 -20.52 -14.44
CA GLY A 42 -4.10 -21.79 -15.12
C GLY A 42 -5.58 -21.95 -15.46
N TYR A 43 -5.84 -22.79 -16.43
CA TYR A 43 -7.18 -23.22 -16.78
C TYR A 43 -7.30 -24.71 -16.53
N GLY A 44 -8.27 -25.10 -15.71
CA GLY A 44 -8.43 -26.47 -15.29
C GLY A 44 -9.87 -26.94 -15.17
N LEU A 45 -10.03 -28.14 -14.65
CA LEU A 45 -11.33 -28.74 -14.36
C LEU A 45 -11.38 -29.20 -12.90
N VAL A 46 -12.50 -28.93 -12.26
CA VAL A 46 -12.88 -29.51 -10.98
C VAL A 46 -13.86 -30.64 -11.25
N VAL A 47 -13.59 -31.78 -10.66
CA VAL A 47 -14.42 -33.02 -10.79
C VAL A 47 -14.98 -33.46 -9.44
N GLY A 48 -15.98 -34.32 -9.43
CA GLY A 48 -16.57 -34.85 -8.20
C GLY A 48 -17.61 -33.91 -7.56
N LEU A 49 -18.17 -32.98 -8.33
CA LEU A 49 -19.22 -32.07 -7.88
C LEU A 49 -20.56 -32.80 -7.91
N ASN A 50 -21.12 -33.08 -6.77
CA ASN A 50 -22.37 -33.84 -6.63
C ASN A 50 -23.60 -33.06 -7.20
N GLY A 51 -23.69 -33.00 -8.53
CA GLY A 51 -24.78 -32.35 -9.26
C GLY A 51 -24.73 -30.80 -9.24
N THR A 52 -23.70 -30.16 -8.66
CA THR A 52 -23.55 -28.73 -8.54
C THR A 52 -22.63 -28.11 -9.61
N GLY A 53 -22.11 -28.94 -10.51
CA GLY A 53 -21.25 -28.51 -11.62
C GLY A 53 -22.00 -27.78 -12.73
N GLU A 54 -21.46 -27.87 -13.94
CA GLU A 54 -21.95 -27.16 -15.09
C GLU A 54 -23.27 -27.72 -15.64
N LYS A 55 -24.02 -26.84 -16.30
CA LYS A 55 -25.03 -27.27 -17.25
C LYS A 55 -24.33 -27.75 -18.54
N ASN A 56 -24.99 -28.67 -19.28
CA ASN A 56 -24.48 -29.13 -20.55
C ASN A 56 -24.47 -27.97 -21.56
N ASN A 57 -23.30 -27.40 -21.84
CA ASN A 57 -23.06 -26.43 -22.89
C ASN A 57 -21.83 -26.87 -23.71
N ALA A 58 -21.73 -26.35 -24.93
CA ALA A 58 -20.67 -26.73 -25.87
C ALA A 58 -19.27 -26.43 -25.34
N PHE A 59 -19.11 -25.35 -24.58
CA PHE A 59 -17.83 -24.96 -23.99
C PHE A 59 -17.32 -25.95 -22.94
N SER A 60 -18.19 -26.34 -22.01
CA SER A 60 -17.83 -27.28 -20.94
C SER A 60 -17.57 -28.66 -21.50
N GLU A 61 -18.34 -29.08 -22.51
CA GLU A 61 -18.13 -30.37 -23.21
C GLU A 61 -16.77 -30.38 -23.93
N GLN A 62 -16.43 -29.33 -24.66
CA GLN A 62 -15.15 -29.21 -25.36
C GLN A 62 -13.97 -29.28 -24.36
N THR A 63 -14.06 -28.57 -23.25
CA THR A 63 -13.04 -28.54 -22.21
C THR A 63 -12.81 -29.91 -21.61
N PHE A 64 -13.89 -30.63 -21.29
CA PHE A 64 -13.83 -31.97 -20.76
C PHE A 64 -13.21 -32.98 -21.75
N ARG A 65 -13.58 -32.92 -23.03
CA ARG A 65 -12.98 -33.70 -24.10
C ARG A 65 -11.48 -33.43 -24.26
N THR A 66 -11.09 -32.17 -24.24
CA THR A 66 -9.67 -31.76 -24.32
C THR A 66 -8.87 -32.35 -23.15
N MET A 67 -9.42 -32.29 -21.94
CA MET A 67 -8.79 -32.89 -20.77
C MET A 67 -8.61 -34.41 -20.95
N LEU A 68 -9.66 -35.14 -21.32
CA LEU A 68 -9.59 -36.59 -21.54
C LEU A 68 -8.59 -36.97 -22.62
N ASN A 69 -8.51 -36.20 -23.70
CA ASN A 69 -7.52 -36.40 -24.75
C ASN A 69 -6.09 -36.20 -24.23
N ASN A 70 -5.84 -35.23 -23.35
CA ASN A 70 -4.54 -35.05 -22.70
C ASN A 70 -4.13 -36.25 -21.82
N PHE A 71 -5.11 -36.96 -21.26
CA PHE A 71 -4.89 -38.23 -20.54
C PHE A 71 -4.87 -39.47 -21.47
N GLY A 72 -4.88 -39.27 -22.78
CA GLY A 72 -4.85 -40.39 -23.75
C GLY A 72 -6.22 -41.07 -23.96
N ILE A 73 -7.29 -40.55 -23.38
CA ILE A 73 -8.65 -41.11 -23.49
C ILE A 73 -9.37 -40.41 -24.63
N LYS A 74 -9.62 -41.14 -25.75
CA LYS A 74 -10.39 -40.60 -26.86
C LYS A 74 -11.87 -40.90 -26.66
N VAL A 75 -12.69 -39.85 -26.54
CA VAL A 75 -14.16 -39.97 -26.48
C VAL A 75 -14.74 -39.67 -27.83
N SER A 76 -15.58 -40.58 -28.36
CA SER A 76 -16.27 -40.32 -29.63
C SER A 76 -17.20 -39.14 -29.56
N ASP A 77 -17.30 -38.37 -30.66
CA ASP A 77 -18.14 -37.15 -30.78
C ASP A 77 -19.66 -37.48 -30.60
N SER A 78 -20.04 -38.72 -30.79
CA SER A 78 -21.42 -39.18 -30.54
C SER A 78 -21.80 -39.26 -29.07
N ILE A 79 -20.83 -39.29 -28.14
CA ILE A 79 -21.07 -39.41 -26.70
C ILE A 79 -21.14 -38.01 -26.08
N LYS A 80 -22.31 -37.63 -25.55
CA LYS A 80 -22.50 -36.40 -24.79
C LYS A 80 -22.29 -36.66 -23.29
N PRO A 81 -21.17 -36.23 -22.70
CA PRO A 81 -20.92 -36.46 -21.26
C PRO A 81 -21.89 -35.62 -20.43
N LYS A 82 -22.26 -36.15 -19.26
CA LYS A 82 -23.05 -35.38 -18.28
C LYS A 82 -22.11 -34.47 -17.47
N MET A 83 -22.27 -33.17 -17.62
CA MET A 83 -21.36 -32.17 -17.02
C MET A 83 -21.72 -31.75 -15.59
N LYS A 84 -22.79 -32.32 -14.98
CA LYS A 84 -23.27 -31.93 -13.65
C LYS A 84 -22.26 -32.12 -12.53
N ASP A 85 -21.29 -32.98 -12.71
CA ASP A 85 -20.27 -33.31 -11.70
C ASP A 85 -18.90 -32.69 -12.01
N VAL A 86 -18.85 -31.81 -13.02
CA VAL A 86 -17.61 -31.17 -13.53
C VAL A 86 -17.83 -29.69 -13.66
N ALA A 87 -16.79 -28.88 -13.40
CA ALA A 87 -16.80 -27.46 -13.64
C ALA A 87 -15.46 -26.98 -14.22
N PRO A 88 -15.47 -26.21 -15.34
CA PRO A 88 -14.30 -25.51 -15.81
C PRO A 88 -13.97 -24.36 -14.86
N VAL A 89 -12.68 -24.21 -14.57
CA VAL A 89 -12.20 -23.26 -13.56
C VAL A 89 -10.96 -22.51 -14.03
N VAL A 90 -10.83 -21.28 -13.56
CA VAL A 90 -9.57 -20.56 -13.53
C VAL A 90 -8.90 -20.82 -12.19
N VAL A 91 -7.60 -21.03 -12.27
CA VAL A 91 -6.75 -21.32 -11.11
C VAL A 91 -5.73 -20.19 -10.98
N HIS A 92 -5.67 -19.57 -9.83
CA HIS A 92 -4.74 -18.50 -9.51
C HIS A 92 -3.79 -18.94 -8.42
N ALA A 93 -2.53 -18.61 -8.55
CA ALA A 93 -1.54 -18.77 -7.51
C ALA A 93 -0.55 -17.61 -7.54
N GLU A 94 0.05 -17.34 -6.40
CA GLU A 94 1.12 -16.38 -6.27
C GLU A 94 2.42 -17.15 -6.02
N LEU A 95 3.38 -17.00 -6.93
CA LEU A 95 4.70 -17.58 -6.82
C LEU A 95 5.60 -16.61 -6.06
N PRO A 96 6.00 -16.92 -4.82
CA PRO A 96 6.88 -16.07 -4.04
C PRO A 96 8.24 -15.87 -4.73
N PRO A 97 8.93 -14.75 -4.48
CA PRO A 97 10.29 -14.60 -4.94
C PRO A 97 11.18 -15.72 -4.36
N PHE A 98 12.15 -16.15 -5.12
CA PHE A 98 13.11 -17.22 -4.75
C PHE A 98 12.49 -18.59 -4.47
N ALA A 99 11.24 -18.81 -4.88
CA ALA A 99 10.64 -20.14 -4.76
C ALA A 99 11.42 -21.17 -5.57
N LYS A 100 11.75 -22.29 -4.93
CA LYS A 100 12.54 -23.36 -5.56
C LYS A 100 11.65 -24.53 -6.02
N PRO A 101 12.06 -25.26 -7.07
CA PRO A 101 11.37 -26.47 -7.51
C PRO A 101 11.13 -27.44 -6.36
N GLY A 102 9.94 -28.01 -6.30
CA GLY A 102 9.48 -28.89 -5.22
C GLY A 102 8.83 -28.18 -4.04
N GLN A 103 8.89 -26.85 -3.92
CA GLN A 103 8.12 -26.11 -2.92
C GLN A 103 6.64 -26.08 -3.29
N THR A 104 5.79 -25.99 -2.28
CA THR A 104 4.34 -25.90 -2.46
C THR A 104 3.84 -24.49 -2.24
N ILE A 105 2.82 -24.11 -3.03
CA ILE A 105 2.14 -22.83 -2.93
C ILE A 105 0.62 -23.01 -2.86
N ASP A 106 -0.05 -22.06 -2.26
CA ASP A 106 -1.50 -22.04 -2.17
C ASP A 106 -2.15 -21.70 -3.50
N VAL A 107 -3.32 -22.26 -3.73
CA VAL A 107 -4.05 -22.08 -4.97
C VAL A 107 -5.48 -21.64 -4.69
N THR A 108 -5.95 -20.67 -5.46
CA THR A 108 -7.35 -20.23 -5.50
C THR A 108 -7.97 -20.69 -6.81
N VAL A 109 -9.13 -21.35 -6.70
CA VAL A 109 -9.85 -21.94 -7.83
C VAL A 109 -11.20 -21.27 -7.95
N SER A 110 -11.54 -20.72 -9.12
CA SER A 110 -12.78 -20.00 -9.37
C SER A 110 -13.50 -20.59 -10.58
N ALA A 111 -14.79 -20.87 -10.44
CA ALA A 111 -15.60 -21.35 -11.58
C ALA A 111 -15.74 -20.25 -12.63
N ILE A 112 -15.64 -20.66 -13.91
CA ILE A 112 -15.79 -19.73 -15.05
C ILE A 112 -17.22 -19.76 -15.59
N GLY A 113 -17.89 -20.92 -15.43
CA GLY A 113 -19.18 -21.16 -16.03
C GLY A 113 -20.36 -20.99 -15.08
N GLU A 114 -21.37 -21.85 -15.24
CA GLU A 114 -22.64 -21.82 -14.49
C GLU A 114 -22.68 -22.77 -13.29
N ALA A 115 -21.53 -23.28 -12.84
CA ALA A 115 -21.46 -24.17 -11.68
C ALA A 115 -22.05 -23.48 -10.45
N LYS A 116 -22.95 -24.17 -9.73
CA LYS A 116 -23.61 -23.62 -8.55
C LYS A 116 -22.71 -23.65 -7.32
N SER A 117 -21.82 -24.63 -7.23
CA SER A 117 -20.87 -24.78 -6.13
C SER A 117 -19.72 -25.69 -6.52
N LEU A 118 -18.51 -25.35 -6.04
CA LEU A 118 -17.30 -26.19 -6.16
C LEU A 118 -17.07 -27.09 -4.93
N ARG A 119 -18.00 -27.09 -3.96
CA ARG A 119 -17.85 -27.82 -2.71
C ARG A 119 -17.78 -29.32 -2.95
N GLY A 120 -16.80 -29.99 -2.29
CA GLY A 120 -16.54 -31.40 -2.43
C GLY A 120 -15.80 -31.81 -3.69
N GLY A 121 -15.53 -30.85 -4.58
CA GLY A 121 -14.79 -31.10 -5.80
C GLY A 121 -13.29 -31.23 -5.60
N SER A 122 -12.63 -31.83 -6.58
CA SER A 122 -11.18 -31.94 -6.67
C SER A 122 -10.69 -31.35 -7.98
N LEU A 123 -9.66 -30.50 -7.91
CA LEU A 123 -8.98 -29.94 -9.08
C LEU A 123 -8.12 -31.03 -9.73
N VAL A 124 -8.34 -31.28 -11.01
CA VAL A 124 -7.50 -32.14 -11.83
C VAL A 124 -6.19 -31.40 -12.13
N GLN A 125 -5.12 -32.14 -12.38
CA GLN A 125 -3.82 -31.61 -12.70
C GLN A 125 -3.91 -30.44 -13.69
N THR A 126 -3.42 -29.28 -13.28
CA THR A 126 -3.55 -28.01 -13.99
C THR A 126 -2.21 -27.29 -14.01
N PHE A 127 -1.75 -26.93 -15.22
CA PHE A 127 -0.52 -26.18 -15.39
C PHE A 127 -0.75 -24.69 -15.13
N LEU A 128 0.04 -24.11 -14.24
CA LEU A 128 0.03 -22.70 -13.91
C LEU A 128 1.13 -21.98 -14.68
N LYS A 129 0.73 -20.97 -15.45
CA LYS A 129 1.61 -20.21 -16.34
C LYS A 129 1.81 -18.79 -15.82
N GLY A 130 3.02 -18.28 -16.03
CA GLY A 130 3.34 -16.87 -15.86
C GLY A 130 2.88 -16.01 -17.03
N ALA A 131 3.14 -14.70 -16.94
CA ALA A 131 2.81 -13.74 -18.00
C ALA A 131 3.56 -13.99 -19.32
N ASP A 132 4.69 -14.68 -19.26
CA ASP A 132 5.49 -15.13 -20.42
C ASP A 132 4.94 -16.40 -21.09
N GLY A 133 3.85 -16.97 -20.56
CA GLY A 133 3.24 -18.20 -21.07
C GLY A 133 3.95 -19.49 -20.66
N GLN A 134 5.06 -19.43 -19.91
CA GLN A 134 5.78 -20.60 -19.44
C GLN A 134 5.10 -21.21 -18.21
N VAL A 135 5.23 -22.53 -18.03
CA VAL A 135 4.71 -23.26 -16.87
C VAL A 135 5.71 -23.14 -15.73
N TYR A 136 5.25 -22.66 -14.58
CA TYR A 136 6.04 -22.48 -13.35
C TYR A 136 5.60 -23.40 -12.22
N ALA A 137 4.34 -23.81 -12.19
CA ALA A 137 3.83 -24.70 -11.17
C ALA A 137 2.74 -25.63 -11.72
N VAL A 138 2.47 -26.73 -11.01
CA VAL A 138 1.42 -27.67 -11.33
C VAL A 138 0.50 -27.81 -10.13
N ALA A 139 -0.78 -27.49 -10.33
CA ALA A 139 -1.81 -27.50 -9.29
C ALA A 139 -2.71 -28.72 -9.37
N GLN A 140 -3.05 -29.33 -8.21
CA GLN A 140 -4.06 -30.36 -8.07
C GLN A 140 -4.51 -30.51 -6.61
N GLY A 141 -5.68 -31.10 -6.38
CA GLY A 141 -6.11 -31.44 -5.03
C GLY A 141 -7.56 -31.09 -4.72
N SER A 142 -7.97 -31.44 -3.53
CA SER A 142 -9.35 -31.25 -3.06
C SER A 142 -9.59 -29.79 -2.62
N LEU A 143 -10.71 -29.22 -3.03
CA LEU A 143 -11.07 -27.84 -2.74
C LEU A 143 -11.68 -27.69 -1.35
N VAL A 144 -11.23 -26.69 -0.62
CA VAL A 144 -11.90 -26.17 0.56
C VAL A 144 -12.72 -24.93 0.14
N VAL A 145 -14.04 -25.05 0.22
CA VAL A 145 -14.99 -24.01 -0.16
C VAL A 145 -15.69 -23.51 1.09
N SER A 146 -15.56 -22.23 1.40
CA SER A 146 -16.16 -21.61 2.59
C SER A 146 -17.62 -21.20 2.40
N GLY A 147 -18.12 -21.17 1.17
CA GLY A 147 -19.49 -20.80 0.83
C GLY A 147 -20.47 -21.98 0.91
N LEU A 148 -21.74 -21.67 1.23
CA LEU A 148 -22.88 -22.58 1.14
C LEU A 148 -23.91 -21.97 0.20
N GLY A 149 -24.31 -22.71 -0.83
CA GLY A 149 -25.45 -22.40 -1.69
C GLY A 149 -26.47 -23.52 -1.61
N ALA A 150 -27.72 -23.20 -1.32
CA ALA A 150 -28.84 -24.11 -1.37
C ALA A 150 -29.96 -23.47 -2.22
N GLU A 151 -30.59 -24.28 -3.08
CA GLU A 151 -31.70 -23.86 -3.92
C GLU A 151 -32.89 -24.81 -3.63
N GLY A 152 -34.00 -24.22 -3.21
CA GLY A 152 -35.24 -24.97 -2.96
C GLY A 152 -35.95 -25.33 -4.26
N ALA A 153 -36.80 -26.37 -4.21
CA ALA A 153 -37.62 -26.78 -5.35
C ALA A 153 -38.63 -25.69 -5.79
N ASP A 154 -38.91 -24.74 -4.91
CA ASP A 154 -39.78 -23.59 -5.10
C ASP A 154 -39.07 -22.38 -5.72
N GLY A 155 -37.77 -22.50 -6.06
CA GLY A 155 -36.96 -21.42 -6.58
C GLY A 155 -36.32 -20.51 -5.54
N SER A 156 -36.55 -20.76 -4.24
CA SER A 156 -35.85 -20.04 -3.18
C SER A 156 -34.36 -20.35 -3.19
N LYS A 157 -33.51 -19.33 -3.06
CA LYS A 157 -32.05 -19.46 -3.09
C LYS A 157 -31.44 -18.81 -1.86
N ILE A 158 -30.70 -19.59 -1.10
CA ILE A 158 -29.86 -19.13 -0.01
C ILE A 158 -28.40 -19.27 -0.43
N VAL A 159 -27.67 -18.16 -0.46
CA VAL A 159 -26.22 -18.14 -0.75
C VAL A 159 -25.53 -17.44 0.41
N ILE A 160 -24.67 -18.16 1.08
CA ILE A 160 -23.80 -17.65 2.15
C ILE A 160 -22.36 -17.72 1.66
N ASN A 161 -21.69 -16.57 1.57
CA ASN A 161 -20.38 -16.43 0.96
C ASN A 161 -20.38 -16.86 -0.54
N THR A 162 -19.20 -17.14 -1.10
CA THR A 162 -19.06 -17.45 -2.53
C THR A 162 -18.79 -18.94 -2.73
N PRO A 163 -19.83 -19.78 -3.02
CA PRO A 163 -19.67 -21.22 -3.17
C PRO A 163 -18.93 -21.63 -4.45
N THR A 164 -18.73 -20.71 -5.39
CA THR A 164 -18.05 -20.92 -6.68
C THR A 164 -16.57 -20.64 -6.65
N VAL A 165 -16.02 -20.29 -5.47
CA VAL A 165 -14.59 -20.11 -5.24
C VAL A 165 -14.13 -21.04 -4.13
N GLY A 166 -13.02 -21.73 -4.35
CA GLY A 166 -12.38 -22.58 -3.37
C GLY A 166 -10.88 -22.35 -3.29
N ARG A 167 -10.29 -22.80 -2.20
CA ARG A 167 -8.85 -22.76 -1.97
C ARG A 167 -8.31 -24.17 -1.78
N ILE A 168 -7.10 -24.41 -2.27
CA ILE A 168 -6.33 -25.61 -2.01
C ILE A 168 -5.04 -25.18 -1.32
N ALA A 169 -4.93 -25.42 -0.03
CA ALA A 169 -3.71 -25.15 0.71
C ALA A 169 -2.58 -26.05 0.22
N ASN A 170 -1.42 -25.47 -0.09
CA ASN A 170 -0.30 -26.17 -0.70
C ASN A 170 -0.68 -26.94 -1.96
N GLY A 171 -1.64 -26.42 -2.72
CA GLY A 171 -2.29 -27.12 -3.84
C GLY A 171 -1.49 -27.12 -5.14
N ALA A 172 -0.40 -26.36 -5.25
CA ALA A 172 0.48 -26.42 -6.41
C ALA A 172 1.92 -26.66 -5.99
N ILE A 173 2.63 -27.42 -6.82
CA ILE A 173 4.07 -27.68 -6.67
C ILE A 173 4.79 -26.80 -7.70
N VAL A 174 5.81 -26.09 -7.27
CA VAL A 174 6.69 -25.29 -8.12
C VAL A 174 7.58 -26.22 -8.93
N GLU A 175 7.56 -26.09 -10.25
CA GLU A 175 8.36 -26.89 -11.19
C GLU A 175 9.57 -26.10 -11.73
N ARG A 176 9.46 -24.77 -11.76
CA ARG A 176 10.49 -23.89 -12.27
C ARG A 176 10.57 -22.62 -11.44
N GLU A 177 11.81 -22.21 -11.16
CA GLU A 177 12.06 -20.89 -10.55
C GLU A 177 12.01 -19.76 -11.57
N VAL A 178 11.69 -18.56 -11.10
CA VAL A 178 11.80 -17.33 -11.91
C VAL A 178 13.17 -16.72 -11.64
N ALA A 179 13.95 -16.55 -12.71
CA ALA A 179 15.25 -15.90 -12.62
C ALA A 179 15.07 -14.46 -12.11
N SER A 180 15.78 -14.10 -11.06
CA SER A 180 15.78 -12.77 -10.48
C SER A 180 17.00 -11.98 -10.94
N SER A 181 16.82 -10.68 -11.21
CA SER A 181 17.94 -9.77 -11.45
C SER A 181 18.91 -9.68 -10.27
N PHE A 182 18.45 -10.07 -9.07
CA PHE A 182 19.30 -10.17 -7.89
C PHE A 182 20.46 -11.17 -8.06
N GLU A 183 20.28 -12.21 -8.84
CA GLU A 183 21.28 -13.28 -8.99
C GLU A 183 22.42 -12.92 -9.97
N PHE A 184 22.22 -11.90 -10.80
CA PHE A 184 23.14 -11.56 -11.89
C PHE A 184 23.59 -10.09 -11.81
N GLY A 185 24.81 -9.85 -12.34
CA GLY A 185 25.36 -8.50 -12.48
C GLY A 185 26.22 -8.06 -11.31
N ASP A 186 26.77 -6.85 -11.44
CA ASP A 186 27.71 -6.23 -10.49
C ASP A 186 27.00 -5.25 -9.55
N THR A 187 25.70 -5.07 -9.75
CA THR A 187 24.88 -4.10 -8.98
C THR A 187 23.59 -4.73 -8.48
N ILE A 188 23.07 -4.17 -7.41
CA ILE A 188 21.72 -4.38 -6.89
C ILE A 188 21.03 -3.03 -6.92
N THR A 189 19.79 -2.96 -7.40
CA THR A 189 19.00 -1.74 -7.33
C THR A 189 18.01 -1.84 -6.18
N LEU A 190 18.09 -0.88 -5.26
CA LEU A 190 17.12 -0.69 -4.19
C LEU A 190 16.12 0.37 -4.64
N ASN A 191 14.84 0.06 -4.55
CA ASN A 191 13.77 1.00 -4.87
C ASN A 191 13.11 1.49 -3.58
N LEU A 192 13.11 2.80 -3.35
CA LEU A 192 12.36 3.40 -2.27
C LEU A 192 10.85 3.14 -2.45
N ARG A 193 10.14 2.87 -1.37
CA ARG A 193 8.68 2.68 -1.40
C ARG A 193 7.93 3.98 -1.67
N ARG A 194 8.56 5.12 -1.38
CA ARG A 194 8.06 6.48 -1.66
C ARG A 194 9.15 7.28 -2.35
N ALA A 195 8.79 7.97 -3.42
CA ALA A 195 9.72 8.79 -4.18
C ALA A 195 10.13 10.03 -3.36
N ASP A 196 11.42 10.13 -3.03
CA ASP A 196 11.98 11.31 -2.38
C ASP A 196 13.49 11.39 -2.62
N PHE A 197 13.94 12.50 -3.20
CA PHE A 197 15.35 12.71 -3.53
C PHE A 197 16.24 12.82 -2.29
N SER A 198 15.74 13.46 -1.23
CA SER A 198 16.50 13.65 0.01
C SER A 198 16.71 12.31 0.73
N THR A 199 15.67 11.51 0.85
CA THR A 199 15.76 10.16 1.42
C THR A 199 16.67 9.26 0.57
N ALA A 200 16.57 9.34 -0.78
CA ALA A 200 17.47 8.59 -1.67
C ALA A 200 18.94 8.95 -1.42
N GLN A 201 19.24 10.25 -1.26
CA GLN A 201 20.58 10.72 -0.96
C GLN A 201 21.06 10.30 0.44
N ASN A 202 20.19 10.30 1.45
CA ASN A 202 20.50 9.83 2.79
C ASN A 202 20.85 8.35 2.79
N VAL A 203 20.10 7.51 2.04
CA VAL A 203 20.41 6.08 1.86
C VAL A 203 21.76 5.89 1.19
N VAL A 204 22.05 6.64 0.11
CA VAL A 204 23.34 6.60 -0.58
C VAL A 204 24.48 6.95 0.36
N SER A 205 24.34 8.01 1.15
CA SER A 205 25.35 8.44 2.12
C SER A 205 25.58 7.37 3.17
N ALA A 206 24.51 6.82 3.77
CA ALA A 206 24.64 5.75 4.77
C ALA A 206 25.34 4.51 4.24
N ILE A 207 25.07 4.09 3.00
CA ILE A 207 25.76 2.96 2.38
C ILE A 207 27.24 3.30 2.12
N ASN A 208 27.51 4.47 1.55
CA ASN A 208 28.88 4.88 1.20
C ASN A 208 29.76 5.10 2.44
N ASP A 209 29.21 5.57 3.55
CA ASP A 209 29.93 5.76 4.80
C ASP A 209 30.33 4.44 5.46
N ASN A 210 29.52 3.40 5.29
CA ASN A 210 29.76 2.08 5.89
C ASN A 210 30.58 1.14 4.99
N PHE A 211 30.39 1.19 3.67
CA PHE A 211 31.02 0.23 2.74
C PHE A 211 32.09 0.84 1.81
N GLY A 212 32.25 2.16 1.84
CA GLY A 212 33.24 2.87 1.04
C GLY A 212 32.63 3.76 -0.02
N ARG A 213 33.42 4.74 -0.47
CA ARG A 213 32.97 5.76 -1.42
C ARG A 213 32.60 5.13 -2.77
N ASN A 214 31.49 5.60 -3.34
CA ASN A 214 30.94 5.20 -4.63
C ASN A 214 30.41 3.74 -4.69
N VAL A 215 30.13 3.11 -3.57
CA VAL A 215 29.44 1.81 -3.53
C VAL A 215 27.96 1.97 -3.89
N ALA A 216 27.33 3.08 -3.49
CA ALA A 216 25.96 3.38 -3.84
C ALA A 216 25.86 4.73 -4.58
N ARG A 217 24.87 4.82 -5.50
CA ARG A 217 24.51 6.05 -6.20
C ARG A 217 23.00 6.10 -6.42
N ALA A 218 22.39 7.27 -6.25
CA ALA A 218 20.99 7.48 -6.63
C ALA A 218 20.90 7.68 -8.15
N LEU A 219 19.99 6.97 -8.80
CA LEU A 219 19.68 7.14 -10.21
C LEU A 219 18.53 8.15 -10.39
N ASP A 220 17.57 8.10 -9.49
CA ASP A 220 16.39 8.98 -9.42
C ASP A 220 15.84 9.04 -7.99
N ALA A 221 14.65 9.63 -7.81
CA ALA A 221 13.99 9.76 -6.50
C ALA A 221 13.56 8.42 -5.88
N ILE A 222 13.62 7.32 -6.62
CA ILE A 222 13.19 6.00 -6.19
C ILE A 222 14.35 5.02 -6.21
N SER A 223 15.15 5.04 -7.29
CA SER A 223 16.09 3.98 -7.63
C SER A 223 17.49 4.31 -7.15
N ILE A 224 18.04 3.44 -6.32
CA ILE A 224 19.40 3.52 -5.79
C ILE A 224 20.17 2.30 -6.27
N GLU A 225 21.21 2.52 -7.05
CA GLU A 225 22.08 1.45 -7.50
C GLU A 225 23.23 1.25 -6.50
N VAL A 226 23.47 0.00 -6.13
CA VAL A 226 24.48 -0.41 -5.16
C VAL A 226 25.37 -1.46 -5.79
N PHE A 227 26.68 -1.21 -5.86
CA PHE A 227 27.66 -2.19 -6.31
C PHE A 227 27.77 -3.33 -5.29
N ALA A 228 27.61 -4.56 -5.76
CA ALA A 228 27.54 -5.73 -4.91
C ALA A 228 28.49 -6.83 -5.41
N PRO A 229 28.98 -7.71 -4.53
CA PRO A 229 29.79 -8.86 -4.91
C PRO A 229 29.09 -9.75 -5.94
N ARG A 230 29.88 -10.40 -6.81
CA ARG A 230 29.34 -11.35 -7.80
C ARG A 230 29.09 -12.74 -7.19
N ASP A 231 29.83 -13.10 -6.17
CA ASP A 231 29.57 -14.34 -5.44
C ASP A 231 28.23 -14.28 -4.73
N GLN A 232 27.40 -15.29 -4.92
CA GLN A 232 26.03 -15.31 -4.43
C GLN A 232 25.95 -15.28 -2.90
N SER A 233 26.85 -15.97 -2.22
CA SER A 233 26.87 -16.01 -0.75
C SER A 233 27.33 -14.67 -0.17
N GLU A 234 28.38 -14.07 -0.76
CA GLU A 234 28.85 -12.74 -0.36
C GLU A 234 27.79 -11.67 -0.65
N ARG A 235 27.09 -11.81 -1.78
CA ARG A 235 26.01 -10.90 -2.19
C ARG A 235 24.83 -10.89 -1.20
N VAL A 236 24.42 -12.06 -0.70
CA VAL A 236 23.37 -12.17 0.33
C VAL A 236 23.85 -11.54 1.64
N ASN A 237 25.07 -11.81 2.08
CA ASN A 237 25.65 -11.23 3.29
C ASN A 237 25.77 -9.71 3.17
N PHE A 238 26.22 -9.22 2.02
CA PHE A 238 26.33 -7.80 1.73
C PHE A 238 24.95 -7.11 1.79
N LEU A 239 23.94 -7.65 1.09
CA LEU A 239 22.60 -7.08 1.11
C LEU A 239 22.01 -7.09 2.52
N ALA A 240 22.17 -8.18 3.28
CA ALA A 240 21.69 -8.24 4.66
C ALA A 240 22.34 -7.17 5.56
N ALA A 241 23.61 -6.84 5.32
CA ALA A 241 24.28 -5.75 6.03
C ALA A 241 23.74 -4.38 5.61
N VAL A 242 23.54 -4.15 4.29
CA VAL A 242 22.96 -2.91 3.76
C VAL A 242 21.53 -2.69 4.28
N GLU A 243 20.70 -3.72 4.24
CA GLU A 243 19.29 -3.65 4.68
C GLU A 243 19.11 -3.28 6.16
N ASN A 244 20.11 -3.58 7.00
CA ASN A 244 20.05 -3.27 8.43
C ASN A 244 20.66 -1.90 8.79
N LEU A 245 21.21 -1.14 7.84
CA LEU A 245 21.62 0.23 8.10
C LEU A 245 20.44 1.11 8.45
N GLU A 246 20.65 1.97 9.42
CA GLU A 246 19.68 2.99 9.84
C GLU A 246 19.89 4.26 9.03
N VAL A 247 18.79 4.85 8.57
CA VAL A 247 18.77 6.06 7.74
C VAL A 247 17.67 7.00 8.21
N ASP A 248 17.99 8.29 8.26
CA ASP A 248 17.00 9.32 8.51
C ASP A 248 16.14 9.54 7.26
N ILE A 249 14.83 9.36 7.41
CA ILE A 249 13.85 9.67 6.36
C ILE A 249 13.66 11.18 6.34
N ALA A 250 13.78 11.78 5.15
CA ALA A 250 13.48 13.20 5.00
C ALA A 250 11.98 13.46 5.27
N ASP A 251 11.68 14.65 5.79
CA ASP A 251 10.29 15.07 5.99
C ASP A 251 9.56 15.06 4.64
N GLU A 252 8.40 14.45 4.61
CA GLU A 252 7.54 14.43 3.42
C GLU A 252 7.03 15.86 3.13
N ALA A 253 6.77 16.14 1.84
CA ALA A 253 6.09 17.37 1.47
C ALA A 253 4.77 17.49 2.23
N ALA A 254 4.44 18.69 2.66
CA ALA A 254 3.22 18.97 3.38
C ALA A 254 1.99 18.51 2.57
N LYS A 255 1.13 17.66 3.15
CA LYS A 255 -0.05 17.09 2.47
C LYS A 255 -1.29 17.17 3.32
N ILE A 256 -2.41 17.41 2.63
CA ILE A 256 -3.76 17.33 3.19
C ILE A 256 -4.49 16.23 2.42
N ILE A 257 -4.98 15.21 3.12
CA ILE A 257 -5.75 14.14 2.50
C ILE A 257 -7.21 14.25 2.97
N VAL A 258 -8.11 14.36 2.01
CA VAL A 258 -9.55 14.47 2.26
C VAL A 258 -10.29 13.29 1.63
N ASN A 259 -11.01 12.53 2.45
CA ASN A 259 -11.89 11.48 1.95
C ASN A 259 -13.29 12.08 1.73
N SER A 260 -13.69 12.22 0.46
CA SER A 260 -14.95 12.83 0.06
C SER A 260 -16.19 12.05 0.54
N ARG A 261 -16.07 10.73 0.67
CA ARG A 261 -17.19 9.87 1.06
C ARG A 261 -17.43 9.85 2.58
N THR A 262 -16.34 9.87 3.37
CA THR A 262 -16.44 9.77 4.83
C THR A 262 -16.30 11.10 5.55
N GLY A 263 -15.87 12.16 4.85
CA GLY A 263 -15.55 13.46 5.44
C GLY A 263 -14.29 13.45 6.33
N THR A 264 -13.48 12.40 6.23
CA THR A 264 -12.25 12.32 7.02
C THR A 264 -11.17 13.21 6.42
N ILE A 265 -10.52 14.02 7.25
CA ILE A 265 -9.43 14.91 6.85
C ILE A 265 -8.19 14.54 7.65
N VAL A 266 -7.08 14.38 6.96
CA VAL A 266 -5.75 14.17 7.54
C VAL A 266 -4.86 15.32 7.12
N ILE A 267 -4.29 16.03 8.09
CA ILE A 267 -3.45 17.20 7.86
C ILE A 267 -2.02 16.83 8.28
N GLY A 268 -1.08 17.00 7.35
CA GLY A 268 0.35 16.83 7.64
C GLY A 268 0.85 17.93 8.59
N LYS A 269 1.87 17.60 9.38
CA LYS A 269 2.45 18.51 10.40
C LYS A 269 3.01 19.83 9.84
N ASP A 270 3.48 19.79 8.59
CA ASP A 270 4.20 20.89 7.96
C ASP A 270 3.32 21.74 7.04
N VAL A 271 2.00 21.51 7.05
CA VAL A 271 1.03 22.32 6.30
C VAL A 271 0.87 23.69 6.96
N LYS A 272 1.13 24.75 6.18
CA LYS A 272 0.96 26.14 6.62
C LYS A 272 -0.16 26.82 5.86
N LEU A 273 -0.80 27.79 6.51
CA LEU A 273 -1.87 28.58 5.94
C LEU A 273 -1.42 30.04 5.84
N HIS A 274 -1.45 30.59 4.63
CA HIS A 274 -1.15 32.00 4.37
C HIS A 274 -2.39 32.89 4.56
N PRO A 275 -2.18 34.20 4.79
CA PRO A 275 -3.26 35.16 4.94
C PRO A 275 -4.19 35.15 3.72
N VAL A 276 -5.49 34.97 3.94
CA VAL A 276 -6.49 34.85 2.87
C VAL A 276 -7.88 35.17 3.40
N ALA A 277 -8.76 35.63 2.53
CA ALA A 277 -10.19 35.77 2.81
C ALA A 277 -11.00 34.96 1.77
N ILE A 278 -11.84 34.06 2.23
CA ILE A 278 -12.71 33.23 1.40
C ILE A 278 -14.15 33.37 1.87
N THR A 279 -15.06 33.41 0.90
CA THR A 279 -16.50 33.38 1.15
C THR A 279 -17.11 32.20 0.39
N HIS A 280 -17.74 31.27 1.10
CA HIS A 280 -18.40 30.13 0.51
C HIS A 280 -19.74 29.85 1.24
N GLY A 281 -20.86 29.75 0.51
CA GLY A 281 -22.16 29.36 1.07
C GLY A 281 -22.70 30.28 2.18
N GLY A 282 -22.32 31.57 2.21
CA GLY A 282 -22.69 32.51 3.27
C GLY A 282 -21.69 32.57 4.43
N LEU A 283 -20.68 31.70 4.44
CA LEU A 283 -19.58 31.72 5.39
C LEU A 283 -18.42 32.55 4.84
N THR A 284 -17.89 33.49 5.63
CA THR A 284 -16.66 34.25 5.30
C THR A 284 -15.56 33.83 6.26
N VAL A 285 -14.50 33.27 5.71
CA VAL A 285 -13.27 32.90 6.44
C VAL A 285 -12.19 33.92 6.11
N THR A 286 -11.65 34.59 7.11
CA THR A 286 -10.54 35.54 6.97
C THR A 286 -9.38 35.14 7.87
N VAL A 287 -8.22 34.87 7.27
CA VAL A 287 -6.95 34.62 7.96
C VAL A 287 -6.11 35.86 7.85
N LYS A 288 -5.68 36.45 8.97
CA LYS A 288 -4.81 37.62 9.03
C LYS A 288 -3.56 37.31 9.81
N GLU A 289 -2.44 37.75 9.31
CA GLU A 289 -1.17 37.72 10.02
C GLU A 289 -1.01 38.97 10.85
N ASN A 290 -0.87 38.87 12.15
CA ASN A 290 -0.55 39.95 13.07
C ASN A 290 0.88 39.76 13.54
N ILE A 291 1.71 40.76 13.31
CA ILE A 291 3.08 40.78 13.84
C ILE A 291 3.03 41.42 15.23
N GLU A 292 3.20 40.64 16.27
CA GLU A 292 3.41 41.17 17.62
C GLU A 292 4.90 41.40 17.84
N VAL A 293 5.26 42.62 18.10
CA VAL A 293 6.63 42.99 18.42
C VAL A 293 6.77 43.00 19.94
N TYR A 294 7.47 42.05 20.49
CA TYR A 294 7.86 42.04 21.88
C TYR A 294 9.09 42.92 22.05
N GLN A 295 8.90 44.15 22.57
CA GLN A 295 10.00 45.02 22.98
C GLN A 295 10.33 44.75 24.45
N PRO A 296 11.61 44.49 24.78
CA PRO A 296 12.05 44.47 26.18
C PRO A 296 11.82 45.82 26.82
N ASN A 297 11.55 45.86 28.12
CA ASN A 297 11.46 47.10 28.89
C ASN A 297 12.74 47.91 28.76
N ALA A 298 12.63 49.29 28.83
CA ALA A 298 13.66 50.24 28.51
C ALA A 298 15.01 50.13 29.25
N PHE A 299 15.19 49.19 30.14
CA PHE A 299 16.42 48.91 30.89
C PHE A 299 16.80 47.41 30.94
N ALA A 300 16.24 46.59 30.05
CA ALA A 300 16.61 45.19 29.94
C ALA A 300 17.49 44.96 28.71
N GLU A 301 18.62 44.27 28.86
CA GLU A 301 19.45 43.81 27.76
C GLU A 301 18.71 42.63 27.07
N GLY A 302 18.12 42.90 25.90
CA GLY A 302 17.45 41.91 25.06
C GLY A 302 17.19 42.47 23.68
N GLU A 303 17.28 41.62 22.64
CA GLU A 303 16.92 41.97 21.26
C GLU A 303 15.41 41.87 21.07
N SER A 304 14.86 42.80 20.23
CA SER A 304 13.45 42.74 19.85
C SER A 304 13.18 41.51 18.97
N VAL A 305 12.32 40.60 19.42
CA VAL A 305 11.93 39.45 18.64
C VAL A 305 10.56 39.68 18.02
N GLN A 306 10.48 39.56 16.71
CA GLN A 306 9.22 39.56 15.97
C GLN A 306 8.66 38.12 15.94
N VAL A 307 7.52 37.92 16.58
CA VAL A 307 6.81 36.64 16.55
C VAL A 307 5.61 36.84 15.63
N PRO A 308 5.55 36.18 14.47
CA PRO A 308 4.35 36.19 13.64
C PRO A 308 3.20 35.48 14.36
N ASN A 309 2.10 36.17 14.52
CA ASN A 309 0.91 35.69 15.19
C ASN A 309 -0.29 35.88 14.25
N SER A 310 -0.93 34.82 13.80
CA SER A 310 -2.04 34.92 12.86
C SER A 310 -3.38 34.79 13.58
N SER A 311 -4.33 35.66 13.22
CA SER A 311 -5.70 35.60 13.75
C SER A 311 -6.66 35.11 12.67
N LEU A 312 -7.50 34.15 13.03
CA LEU A 312 -8.52 33.57 12.19
C LEU A 312 -9.88 34.16 12.59
N LYS A 313 -10.60 34.73 11.62
CA LYS A 313 -11.95 35.26 11.83
C LYS A 313 -12.91 34.55 10.88
N VAL A 314 -13.96 33.95 11.44
CA VAL A 314 -15.03 33.31 10.68
C VAL A 314 -16.33 34.03 10.99
N GLU A 315 -17.02 34.54 9.96
CA GLU A 315 -18.32 35.21 10.09
C GLU A 315 -19.38 34.43 9.30
N GLU A 316 -20.48 34.09 9.96
CA GLU A 316 -21.68 33.53 9.36
C GLU A 316 -22.79 34.60 9.34
N LYS A 317 -23.55 34.66 8.26
CA LYS A 317 -24.53 35.75 7.99
C LYS A 317 -25.74 35.77 8.91
N ASP A 318 -25.97 34.68 9.67
CA ASP A 318 -26.98 34.61 10.71
C ASP A 318 -26.44 33.89 11.96
N THR A 319 -26.21 34.70 13.02
CA THR A 319 -26.02 34.30 14.41
C THR A 319 -24.64 33.71 14.84
N ARG A 320 -23.89 34.54 15.56
CA ARG A 320 -22.75 34.31 16.47
C ARG A 320 -21.36 34.46 15.86
N MET A 321 -20.74 35.56 16.23
CA MET A 321 -19.27 35.74 16.09
C MET A 321 -18.54 34.75 16.98
N PHE A 322 -17.62 33.99 16.40
CA PHE A 322 -16.63 33.23 17.14
C PHE A 322 -15.26 33.90 16.97
N LYS A 323 -14.66 34.33 18.04
CA LYS A 323 -13.26 34.79 18.08
C LYS A 323 -12.40 33.58 18.42
N LEU A 324 -11.54 33.14 17.50
CA LEU A 324 -10.54 32.12 17.79
C LEU A 324 -9.22 32.77 18.19
N GLU A 325 -8.62 32.22 19.22
CA GLU A 325 -7.29 32.57 19.64
C GLU A 325 -6.29 31.91 18.69
N THR A 326 -5.34 32.69 18.29
CA THR A 326 -4.09 32.52 17.60
C THR A 326 -3.55 31.11 17.35
N SER A 327 -3.68 30.60 16.10
CA SER A 327 -2.69 29.68 15.54
C SER A 327 -2.74 29.67 14.01
N ASN A 328 -1.56 29.54 13.36
CA ASN A 328 -1.41 29.46 11.91
C ASN A 328 -1.67 28.04 11.39
N SER A 329 -2.32 27.21 12.16
CA SER A 329 -2.53 25.82 11.85
C SER A 329 -3.83 25.62 11.07
N LEU A 330 -3.74 24.93 9.95
CA LEU A 330 -4.92 24.46 9.21
C LEU A 330 -5.83 23.57 10.08
N ASP A 331 -5.26 22.87 11.07
CA ASP A 331 -6.02 22.04 12.03
C ASP A 331 -7.03 22.88 12.83
N ASP A 332 -6.66 24.09 13.24
CA ASP A 332 -7.59 24.97 13.96
C ASP A 332 -8.69 25.51 13.05
N LEU A 333 -8.38 25.76 11.76
CA LEU A 333 -9.40 26.10 10.78
C LEU A 333 -10.41 24.96 10.62
N VAL A 334 -9.95 23.75 10.42
CA VAL A 334 -10.79 22.56 10.25
C VAL A 334 -11.62 22.29 11.51
N ARG A 335 -11.03 22.38 12.69
CA ARG A 335 -11.78 22.23 13.97
C ARG A 335 -12.85 23.29 14.13
N THR A 336 -12.58 24.50 13.69
CA THR A 336 -13.54 25.61 13.75
C THR A 336 -14.70 25.37 12.79
N ILE A 337 -14.41 25.02 11.57
CA ILE A 337 -15.42 24.71 10.56
C ILE A 337 -16.28 23.52 11.00
N ASN A 338 -15.68 22.49 11.59
CA ASN A 338 -16.41 21.35 12.15
C ASN A 338 -17.31 21.73 13.33
N ARG A 339 -16.92 22.72 14.17
CA ARG A 339 -17.78 23.22 15.26
C ARG A 339 -19.01 23.98 14.75
N ILE A 340 -18.89 24.59 13.58
CA ILE A 340 -20.00 25.30 12.92
C ILE A 340 -21.00 24.31 12.32
N GLY A 341 -20.59 23.04 12.11
CA GLY A 341 -21.49 21.98 11.63
C GLY A 341 -21.69 21.98 10.11
N LEU A 342 -20.73 22.48 9.35
CA LEU A 342 -20.77 22.41 7.88
C LEU A 342 -20.75 20.97 7.38
N ALA A 343 -21.42 20.76 6.25
CA ALA A 343 -21.36 19.47 5.58
C ALA A 343 -19.93 19.18 5.07
N PRO A 344 -19.48 17.90 5.04
CA PRO A 344 -18.15 17.54 4.56
C PRO A 344 -17.82 18.06 3.15
N GLY A 345 -18.84 18.17 2.28
CA GLY A 345 -18.71 18.72 0.93
C GLY A 345 -18.36 20.21 0.90
N ASP A 346 -18.94 21.00 1.81
CA ASP A 346 -18.69 22.44 1.89
C ASP A 346 -17.25 22.70 2.38
N LEU A 347 -16.78 21.89 3.34
CA LEU A 347 -15.41 21.96 3.83
C LEU A 347 -14.39 21.64 2.72
N MET A 348 -14.68 20.64 1.87
CA MET A 348 -13.85 20.33 0.69
C MET A 348 -13.75 21.53 -0.25
N SER A 349 -14.88 22.13 -0.59
CA SER A 349 -14.92 23.29 -1.48
C SER A 349 -14.14 24.48 -0.92
N VAL A 350 -14.13 24.66 0.40
CA VAL A 350 -13.31 25.69 1.06
C VAL A 350 -11.82 25.35 0.95
N LEU A 351 -11.43 24.08 1.18
CA LEU A 351 -10.02 23.64 1.09
C LEU A 351 -9.50 23.72 -0.35
N GLU A 352 -10.29 23.31 -1.36
CA GLU A 352 -9.97 23.46 -2.77
C GLU A 352 -9.77 24.94 -3.16
N ALA A 353 -10.65 25.81 -2.71
CA ALA A 353 -10.55 27.23 -2.97
C ALA A 353 -9.32 27.87 -2.29
N LEU A 354 -8.94 27.42 -1.09
CA LEU A 354 -7.73 27.82 -0.39
C LEU A 354 -6.46 27.37 -1.13
N GLU A 355 -6.45 26.14 -1.65
CA GLU A 355 -5.35 25.64 -2.47
C GLU A 355 -5.21 26.41 -3.77
N GLN A 356 -6.31 26.61 -4.51
CA GLN A 356 -6.33 27.37 -5.77
C GLN A 356 -5.91 28.82 -5.58
N ALA A 357 -6.21 29.40 -4.43
CA ALA A 357 -5.76 30.75 -4.05
C ALA A 357 -4.28 30.80 -3.65
N GLY A 358 -3.58 29.64 -3.55
CA GLY A 358 -2.21 29.55 -3.07
C GLY A 358 -2.07 29.88 -1.57
N ALA A 359 -3.16 29.81 -0.82
CA ALA A 359 -3.17 30.10 0.61
C ALA A 359 -2.73 28.90 1.45
N ILE A 360 -2.67 27.69 0.90
CA ILE A 360 -2.15 26.50 1.55
C ILE A 360 -0.76 26.19 1.00
N GLU A 361 0.23 26.12 1.88
CA GLU A 361 1.53 25.54 1.55
C GLU A 361 1.47 24.02 1.81
N GLY A 362 1.17 23.27 0.75
CA GLY A 362 0.99 21.83 0.78
C GLY A 362 0.13 21.33 -0.38
N GLU A 363 0.19 20.03 -0.63
CA GLU A 363 -0.58 19.33 -1.67
C GLU A 363 -1.94 18.86 -1.10
N LEU A 364 -3.05 19.19 -1.76
CA LEU A 364 -4.37 18.68 -1.43
C LEU A 364 -4.67 17.40 -2.23
N VAL A 365 -4.89 16.28 -1.55
CA VAL A 365 -5.21 14.99 -2.16
C VAL A 365 -6.63 14.59 -1.76
N ILE A 366 -7.52 14.44 -2.74
CA ILE A 366 -8.91 14.02 -2.54
C ILE A 366 -9.03 12.53 -2.90
N ILE A 367 -9.62 11.72 -1.99
CA ILE A 367 -9.81 10.27 -2.15
C ILE A 367 -11.26 9.83 -1.89
#